data_b948c55edbb4d62e341a8d4fb81180ba
#
_entry.id   b948c55edbb4d62e341a8d4fb81180ba
#
_cell.length_a   1.000
_cell.length_b   1.000
_cell.length_c   1.000
_cell.angle_alpha   90.00
_cell.angle_beta   90.00
_cell.angle_gamma   90.00
#
_symmetry.space_group_name_H-M   'P 1'
#
loop_
_entity.id
_entity.type
_entity.pdbx_description
1 polymer ?
#
loop_
_entity_poly.entity_id
_entity_poly.type
_entity_poly.pdbx_seq_one_letter_code
_entity_poly.pdbx_strand_id
1 'polypeptide(L)'
;MSSPILFTPGPVRIPPAVAGAMADPPCNYHRQAGFRAMFAEIQTTMAELLGLRRPEDFLAAIMTSTGTGANEACLQALAGLGAGLILDNGFFGARLVDQAIQNGLAHHVLTSDPERPIDVAAVEAFLDAHPDIKWCFFVSHETRMGLVNPMVEIGRACKARGLMVGADVISSAFAYPIDLEAAELDLAVTSSAKAVLAAPGLGIVYVRLAALPALEAARSERSYYLDVLAECKRQRAEHQPRFAQPVALYAALHAACRHLRQVGIGAHMARIQTQMDRIAEHLARYGCVPLLPRDRLSWIAVNFSLPPGLTYSELAPRMQAEGFFLLYGVPGNERHFQVSTIGDLSDDDVGGLLRAFDRVLGPVVSITRPASEAQHRGDSP
;
A
#
# COMPACT_ATOMS: atom_id res chain seq x y z
N MET A 1 -7.09 20.16 21.69
CA MET A 1 -7.84 19.73 20.50
C MET A 1 -7.51 18.27 20.25
N SER A 2 -8.49 17.41 20.00
CA SER A 2 -8.24 16.02 19.59
C SER A 2 -7.54 16.01 18.23
N SER A 3 -6.64 15.03 18.00
CA SER A 3 -5.99 14.87 16.70
C SER A 3 -7.04 14.61 15.61
N PRO A 4 -6.89 15.17 14.39
CA PRO A 4 -7.83 14.94 13.31
C PRO A 4 -7.88 13.46 12.91
N ILE A 5 -9.05 13.01 12.46
CA ILE A 5 -9.25 11.66 11.94
C ILE A 5 -8.60 11.55 10.56
N LEU A 6 -7.74 10.54 10.38
CA LEU A 6 -6.95 10.37 9.16
C LEU A 6 -7.75 9.58 8.11
N PHE A 7 -8.07 10.21 6.98
CA PHE A 7 -8.58 9.57 5.77
C PHE A 7 -7.48 9.50 4.70
N THR A 8 -6.34 8.91 5.08
CA THR A 8 -5.11 8.86 4.29
C THR A 8 -4.70 7.42 3.95
N PRO A 9 -3.98 7.18 2.83
CA PRO A 9 -3.51 5.84 2.47
C PRO A 9 -2.30 5.37 3.28
N GLY A 10 -1.90 6.13 4.29
CA GLY A 10 -0.85 5.76 5.25
C GLY A 10 0.14 6.88 5.58
N PRO A 11 0.58 6.94 6.84
CA PRO A 11 0.11 6.15 7.98
C PRO A 11 -1.39 6.26 8.21
N VAL A 12 -1.99 5.23 8.81
CA VAL A 12 -3.42 5.11 9.00
C VAL A 12 -3.80 5.21 10.49
N ARG A 13 -5.06 5.50 10.78
CA ARG A 13 -5.60 5.33 12.12
C ARG A 13 -5.58 3.85 12.49
N ILE A 14 -5.06 3.54 13.68
CA ILE A 14 -4.94 2.18 14.21
C ILE A 14 -6.02 1.91 15.28
N PRO A 15 -6.46 0.64 15.46
CA PRO A 15 -7.40 0.27 16.50
C PRO A 15 -6.88 0.59 17.92
N PRO A 16 -7.74 0.97 18.87
CA PRO A 16 -7.33 1.21 20.27
C PRO A 16 -6.57 0.04 20.89
N ALA A 17 -6.97 -1.21 20.60
CA ALA A 17 -6.27 -2.40 21.06
C ALA A 17 -4.83 -2.51 20.55
N VAL A 18 -4.57 -2.05 19.34
CA VAL A 18 -3.22 -1.99 18.75
C VAL A 18 -2.37 -0.93 19.44
N ALA A 19 -2.94 0.26 19.67
CA ALA A 19 -2.28 1.33 20.40
C ALA A 19 -1.97 0.91 21.84
N GLY A 20 -2.90 0.23 22.53
CA GLY A 20 -2.71 -0.32 23.86
C GLY A 20 -1.58 -1.35 23.93
N ALA A 21 -1.53 -2.29 22.97
CA ALA A 21 -0.47 -3.30 22.90
C ALA A 21 0.92 -2.68 22.65
N MET A 22 0.97 -1.55 21.94
CA MET A 22 2.22 -0.81 21.74
C MET A 22 2.68 -0.09 23.01
N ALA A 23 1.75 0.43 23.82
CA ALA A 23 2.06 1.15 25.04
C ALA A 23 2.50 0.22 26.18
N ASP A 24 1.93 -1.00 26.22
CA ASP A 24 2.23 -2.02 27.25
C ASP A 24 2.49 -3.38 26.58
N PRO A 25 3.67 -3.57 25.98
CA PRO A 25 4.01 -4.81 25.28
C PRO A 25 4.16 -5.97 26.28
N PRO A 26 3.70 -7.21 25.91
CA PRO A 26 3.68 -8.37 26.82
C PRO A 26 5.09 -8.85 27.21
N CYS A 27 6.11 -8.46 26.48
CA CYS A 27 7.52 -8.71 26.77
C CYS A 27 8.38 -7.60 26.18
N ASN A 28 9.41 -7.19 26.92
CA ASN A 28 10.30 -6.11 26.52
C ASN A 28 11.67 -6.62 26.02
N TYR A 29 11.80 -7.91 25.78
CA TYR A 29 13.06 -8.52 25.37
C TYR A 29 12.85 -9.50 24.21
N HIS A 30 13.29 -9.12 23.02
CA HIS A 30 13.04 -9.83 21.76
C HIS A 30 13.68 -11.25 21.67
N ARG A 31 14.51 -11.66 22.65
CA ARG A 31 15.11 -13.00 22.69
C ARG A 31 14.41 -13.94 23.65
N GLN A 32 13.37 -13.51 24.36
CA GLN A 32 12.60 -14.34 25.27
C GLN A 32 11.68 -15.29 24.49
N ALA A 33 11.32 -16.41 25.14
CA ALA A 33 10.40 -17.40 24.57
C ALA A 33 9.04 -16.78 24.20
N GLY A 34 8.51 -15.89 25.04
CA GLY A 34 7.24 -15.17 24.77
C GLY A 34 7.31 -14.34 23.49
N PHE A 35 8.42 -13.63 23.24
CA PHE A 35 8.59 -12.89 21.98
C PHE A 35 8.65 -13.84 20.79
N ARG A 36 9.39 -14.94 20.87
CA ARG A 36 9.51 -15.91 19.76
C ARG A 36 8.15 -16.53 19.41
N ALA A 37 7.35 -16.86 20.42
CA ALA A 37 5.99 -17.38 20.22
C ALA A 37 5.10 -16.33 19.52
N MET A 38 5.11 -15.08 20.01
CA MET A 38 4.39 -13.95 19.39
C MET A 38 4.85 -13.74 17.95
N PHE A 39 6.16 -13.76 17.70
CA PHE A 39 6.73 -13.56 16.37
C PHE A 39 6.30 -14.65 15.38
N ALA A 40 6.34 -15.92 15.81
CA ALA A 40 5.86 -17.05 15.01
C ALA A 40 4.36 -16.91 14.68
N GLU A 41 3.54 -16.50 15.66
CA GLU A 41 2.11 -16.25 15.46
C GLU A 41 1.88 -15.11 14.44
N ILE A 42 2.66 -14.01 14.51
CA ILE A 42 2.59 -12.93 13.53
C ILE A 42 2.85 -13.48 12.13
N GLN A 43 3.95 -14.23 11.92
CA GLN A 43 4.33 -14.76 10.60
C GLN A 43 3.23 -15.65 10.02
N THR A 44 2.67 -16.56 10.82
CA THR A 44 1.57 -17.44 10.40
C THR A 44 0.32 -16.63 10.06
N THR A 45 -0.08 -15.71 10.95
CA THR A 45 -1.30 -14.92 10.74
C THR A 45 -1.18 -13.99 9.53
N MET A 46 -0.02 -13.40 9.28
CA MET A 46 0.21 -12.57 8.11
C MET A 46 0.02 -13.36 6.79
N ALA A 47 0.47 -14.62 6.76
CA ALA A 47 0.26 -15.49 5.61
C ALA A 47 -1.23 -15.87 5.42
N GLU A 48 -1.93 -16.18 6.52
CA GLU A 48 -3.37 -16.46 6.51
C GLU A 48 -4.19 -15.25 6.03
N LEU A 49 -3.91 -14.06 6.56
CA LEU A 49 -4.62 -12.82 6.21
C LEU A 49 -4.38 -12.41 4.76
N LEU A 50 -3.24 -12.75 4.19
CA LEU A 50 -2.95 -12.50 2.77
C LEU A 50 -3.68 -13.49 1.84
N GLY A 51 -4.27 -14.56 2.39
CA GLY A 51 -5.03 -15.55 1.63
C GLY A 51 -4.15 -16.53 0.85
N LEU A 52 -2.92 -16.78 1.31
CA LEU A 52 -2.05 -17.77 0.67
C LEU A 52 -2.66 -19.17 0.80
N ARG A 53 -2.79 -19.87 -0.33
CA ARG A 53 -3.28 -21.27 -0.38
C ARG A 53 -2.25 -22.25 0.16
N ARG A 54 -0.96 -21.91 0.01
CA ARG A 54 0.19 -22.68 0.47
C ARG A 54 1.12 -21.80 1.30
N PRO A 55 0.67 -21.39 2.51
CA PRO A 55 1.43 -20.49 3.38
C PRO A 55 2.80 -21.05 3.75
N GLU A 56 2.98 -22.38 3.75
CA GLU A 56 4.25 -23.06 3.98
C GLU A 56 5.31 -22.81 2.91
N ASP A 57 4.90 -22.37 1.71
CA ASP A 57 5.83 -22.00 0.63
C ASP A 57 6.41 -20.60 0.78
N PHE A 58 5.91 -19.82 1.72
CA PHE A 58 6.33 -18.44 1.92
C PHE A 58 6.79 -18.17 3.36
N LEU A 59 7.75 -17.30 3.48
CA LEU A 59 8.14 -16.71 4.76
C LEU A 59 7.81 -15.23 4.77
N ALA A 60 7.04 -14.77 5.76
CA ALA A 60 6.92 -13.35 6.06
C ALA A 60 8.14 -12.89 6.86
N ALA A 61 9.18 -12.42 6.19
CA ALA A 61 10.37 -11.86 6.83
C ALA A 61 10.08 -10.44 7.30
N ILE A 62 10.19 -10.19 8.61
CA ILE A 62 9.83 -8.91 9.25
C ILE A 62 11.11 -8.22 9.70
N MET A 63 11.30 -6.98 9.27
CA MET A 63 12.47 -6.16 9.58
C MET A 63 12.04 -4.84 10.24
N THR A 64 12.82 -4.34 11.20
CA THR A 64 12.67 -2.97 11.67
C THR A 64 13.08 -2.02 10.54
N SER A 65 12.08 -1.54 9.83
CA SER A 65 12.21 -0.71 8.64
C SER A 65 10.84 -0.14 8.25
N THR A 66 10.79 0.62 7.19
CA THR A 66 9.55 0.99 6.50
C THR A 66 9.35 0.11 5.27
N GLY A 67 8.19 0.20 4.60
CA GLY A 67 8.00 -0.44 3.30
C GLY A 67 9.06 -0.02 2.28
N THR A 68 9.49 1.25 2.30
CA THR A 68 10.56 1.76 1.43
C THR A 68 11.89 1.02 1.66
N GLY A 69 12.28 0.81 2.92
CA GLY A 69 13.50 0.05 3.20
C GLY A 69 13.35 -1.45 2.91
N ALA A 70 12.13 -2.00 3.01
CA ALA A 70 11.87 -3.38 2.60
C ALA A 70 11.95 -3.57 1.06
N ASN A 71 11.48 -2.58 0.27
CA ASN A 71 11.70 -2.54 -1.18
C ASN A 71 13.20 -2.52 -1.50
N GLU A 72 13.96 -1.67 -0.81
CA GLU A 72 15.41 -1.59 -0.98
C GLU A 72 16.09 -2.93 -0.66
N ALA A 73 15.70 -3.59 0.43
CA ALA A 73 16.21 -4.91 0.80
C ALA A 73 15.95 -5.97 -0.30
N CYS A 74 14.77 -5.93 -0.92
CA CYS A 74 14.41 -6.81 -2.04
C CYS A 74 15.24 -6.51 -3.29
N LEU A 75 15.37 -5.25 -3.67
CA LEU A 75 16.19 -4.84 -4.81
C LEU A 75 17.65 -5.28 -4.64
N GLN A 76 18.20 -5.15 -3.43
CA GLN A 76 19.55 -5.61 -3.12
C GLN A 76 19.68 -7.14 -3.19
N ALA A 77 18.66 -7.89 -2.75
CA ALA A 77 18.66 -9.35 -2.87
C ALA A 77 18.61 -9.82 -4.33
N LEU A 78 17.91 -9.09 -5.20
CA LEU A 78 17.80 -9.38 -6.63
C LEU A 78 19.05 -8.99 -7.42
N ALA A 79 19.78 -7.97 -6.96
CA ALA A 79 20.91 -7.37 -7.68
C ALA A 79 22.01 -8.34 -8.09
N GLY A 80 22.24 -9.40 -7.28
CA GLY A 80 23.27 -10.41 -7.56
C GLY A 80 22.94 -11.33 -8.73
N LEU A 81 21.68 -11.40 -9.15
CA LEU A 81 21.25 -12.22 -10.29
C LEU A 81 21.68 -11.62 -11.64
N GLY A 82 21.97 -10.34 -11.70
CA GLY A 82 22.30 -9.60 -12.93
C GLY A 82 21.40 -8.40 -13.17
N ALA A 83 21.27 -7.97 -14.43
CA ALA A 83 20.42 -6.83 -14.76
C ALA A 83 18.94 -7.12 -14.49
N GLY A 84 18.22 -6.10 -14.02
CA GLY A 84 16.80 -6.18 -13.75
C GLY A 84 15.96 -5.31 -14.67
N LEU A 85 14.63 -5.46 -14.56
CA LEU A 85 13.64 -4.57 -15.13
C LEU A 85 12.81 -3.97 -14.00
N ILE A 86 12.71 -2.65 -13.96
CA ILE A 86 11.77 -1.94 -13.10
C ILE A 86 10.66 -1.37 -13.99
N LEU A 87 9.42 -1.70 -13.63
CA LEU A 87 8.25 -1.13 -14.31
C LEU A 87 7.83 0.13 -13.55
N ASP A 88 7.80 1.26 -14.26
CA ASP A 88 7.48 2.57 -13.72
C ASP A 88 6.26 3.16 -14.44
N ASN A 89 5.14 3.26 -13.73
CA ASN A 89 3.96 4.01 -14.16
C ASN A 89 3.46 4.97 -13.09
N GLY A 90 4.37 5.47 -12.23
CA GLY A 90 3.96 6.47 -11.24
C GLY A 90 4.98 6.75 -10.15
N PHE A 91 4.51 7.43 -9.10
CA PHE A 91 5.36 7.95 -8.03
C PHE A 91 6.17 6.86 -7.29
N PHE A 92 5.56 5.68 -7.07
CA PHE A 92 6.24 4.61 -6.34
C PHE A 92 7.10 3.75 -7.27
N GLY A 93 6.75 3.62 -8.56
CA GLY A 93 7.61 3.04 -9.59
C GLY A 93 8.89 3.86 -9.76
N ALA A 94 8.79 5.17 -9.91
CA ALA A 94 9.93 6.08 -9.97
C ALA A 94 10.83 5.98 -8.72
N ARG A 95 10.23 5.81 -7.53
CA ARG A 95 11.00 5.59 -6.29
C ARG A 95 11.81 4.29 -6.33
N LEU A 96 11.27 3.21 -6.90
CA LEU A 96 12.03 1.96 -7.08
C LEU A 96 13.23 2.18 -8.01
N VAL A 97 13.04 2.97 -9.09
CA VAL A 97 14.13 3.38 -9.99
C VAL A 97 15.19 4.17 -9.23
N ASP A 98 14.80 5.17 -8.44
CA ASP A 98 15.72 5.95 -7.62
C ASP A 98 16.51 5.06 -6.64
N GLN A 99 15.84 4.11 -5.99
CA GLN A 99 16.51 3.15 -5.10
C GLN A 99 17.52 2.28 -5.86
N ALA A 100 17.18 1.80 -7.05
CA ALA A 100 18.09 1.01 -7.87
C ALA A 100 19.31 1.84 -8.31
N ILE A 101 19.11 3.09 -8.73
CA ILE A 101 20.20 4.02 -9.06
C ILE A 101 21.10 4.27 -7.85
N GLN A 102 20.55 4.63 -6.70
CA GLN A 102 21.29 4.93 -5.46
C GLN A 102 22.12 3.75 -4.99
N ASN A 103 21.61 2.54 -5.18
CA ASN A 103 22.31 1.29 -4.81
C ASN A 103 23.22 0.76 -5.94
N GLY A 104 23.36 1.45 -7.06
CA GLY A 104 24.22 1.07 -8.18
C GLY A 104 23.83 -0.28 -8.81
N LEU A 105 22.52 -0.56 -8.95
CA LEU A 105 22.03 -1.80 -9.53
C LEU A 105 22.05 -1.73 -11.05
N ALA A 106 22.48 -2.79 -11.73
CA ALA A 106 22.29 -2.94 -13.16
C ALA A 106 20.78 -3.15 -13.43
N HIS A 107 20.14 -2.21 -14.15
CA HIS A 107 18.71 -2.30 -14.42
C HIS A 107 18.31 -1.56 -15.68
N HIS A 108 17.22 -2.01 -16.27
CA HIS A 108 16.43 -1.34 -17.29
C HIS A 108 15.17 -0.77 -16.64
N VAL A 109 14.58 0.24 -17.28
CA VAL A 109 13.31 0.84 -16.85
C VAL A 109 12.34 0.83 -18.03
N LEU A 110 11.14 0.31 -17.82
CA LEU A 110 10.02 0.48 -18.72
C LEU A 110 9.05 1.48 -18.10
N THR A 111 9.08 2.71 -18.60
CA THR A 111 8.17 3.77 -18.15
C THR A 111 6.88 3.75 -18.97
N SER A 112 5.76 3.88 -18.28
CA SER A 112 4.41 3.86 -18.83
C SER A 112 3.60 5.08 -18.37
N ASP A 113 2.44 5.29 -19.02
CA ASP A 113 1.49 6.36 -18.66
C ASP A 113 0.99 6.19 -17.21
N PRO A 114 1.12 7.19 -16.32
CA PRO A 114 0.71 7.09 -14.93
C PRO A 114 -0.82 6.99 -14.72
N GLU A 115 -1.61 7.30 -15.75
CA GLU A 115 -3.07 7.19 -15.71
C GLU A 115 -3.58 5.85 -16.28
N ARG A 116 -2.67 4.93 -16.63
CA ARG A 116 -2.99 3.63 -17.22
C ARG A 116 -2.29 2.50 -16.48
N PRO A 117 -2.96 1.34 -16.31
CA PRO A 117 -2.27 0.13 -15.90
C PRO A 117 -1.12 -0.20 -16.86
N ILE A 118 -0.08 -0.82 -16.32
CA ILE A 118 1.05 -1.31 -17.11
C ILE A 118 0.52 -2.26 -18.20
N ASP A 119 0.92 -1.99 -19.45
CA ASP A 119 0.58 -2.85 -20.59
C ASP A 119 1.46 -4.11 -20.60
N VAL A 120 0.86 -5.26 -20.37
CA VAL A 120 1.56 -6.55 -20.32
C VAL A 120 2.23 -6.88 -21.66
N ALA A 121 1.61 -6.55 -22.79
CA ALA A 121 2.21 -6.77 -24.11
C ALA A 121 3.47 -5.93 -24.30
N ALA A 122 3.49 -4.70 -23.80
CA ALA A 122 4.70 -3.87 -23.79
C ALA A 122 5.81 -4.46 -22.91
N VAL A 123 5.46 -5.04 -21.75
CA VAL A 123 6.43 -5.74 -20.88
C VAL A 123 7.02 -6.95 -21.61
N GLU A 124 6.19 -7.76 -22.26
CA GLU A 124 6.65 -8.93 -23.02
C GLU A 124 7.60 -8.55 -24.15
N ALA A 125 7.21 -7.56 -24.96
CA ALA A 125 8.04 -7.08 -26.06
C ALA A 125 9.39 -6.49 -25.56
N PHE A 126 9.36 -5.80 -24.42
CA PHE A 126 10.57 -5.27 -23.81
C PHE A 126 11.51 -6.39 -23.34
N LEU A 127 10.97 -7.40 -22.68
CA LEU A 127 11.76 -8.56 -22.20
C LEU A 127 12.33 -9.37 -23.37
N ASP A 128 11.60 -9.53 -24.45
CA ASP A 128 12.08 -10.23 -25.65
C ASP A 128 13.24 -9.49 -26.33
N ALA A 129 13.26 -8.15 -26.23
CA ALA A 129 14.35 -7.32 -26.73
C ALA A 129 15.59 -7.26 -25.81
N HIS A 130 15.44 -7.64 -24.53
CA HIS A 130 16.50 -7.54 -23.52
C HIS A 130 16.72 -8.87 -22.78
N PRO A 131 17.34 -9.87 -23.40
CA PRO A 131 17.52 -11.22 -22.82
C PRO A 131 18.53 -11.28 -21.65
N ASP A 132 19.23 -10.17 -21.40
CA ASP A 132 20.13 -10.01 -20.25
C ASP A 132 19.39 -9.81 -18.93
N ILE A 133 18.10 -9.45 -18.94
CA ILE A 133 17.28 -9.25 -17.75
C ILE A 133 17.10 -10.57 -16.99
N LYS A 134 17.31 -10.54 -15.68
CA LYS A 134 17.21 -11.69 -14.77
C LYS A 134 16.12 -11.56 -13.71
N TRP A 135 15.65 -10.34 -13.45
CA TRP A 135 14.60 -10.07 -12.48
C TRP A 135 13.72 -8.91 -12.92
N CYS A 136 12.49 -8.90 -12.43
CA CYS A 136 11.55 -7.80 -12.60
C CYS A 136 11.02 -7.35 -11.24
N PHE A 137 10.90 -6.04 -11.03
CA PHE A 137 10.28 -5.47 -9.84
C PHE A 137 9.32 -4.34 -10.22
N PHE A 138 8.11 -4.33 -9.62
CA PHE A 138 7.08 -3.37 -9.97
C PHE A 138 6.15 -3.07 -8.80
N VAL A 139 5.32 -2.01 -8.92
CA VAL A 139 4.31 -1.62 -7.93
C VAL A 139 2.95 -2.20 -8.33
N SER A 140 2.29 -2.93 -7.44
CA SER A 140 0.96 -3.49 -7.72
C SER A 140 -0.16 -2.44 -7.67
N HIS A 141 0.02 -1.41 -6.83
CA HIS A 141 -0.94 -0.31 -6.68
C HIS A 141 -0.22 1.03 -6.56
N GLU A 142 -0.29 1.84 -7.60
CA GLU A 142 0.22 3.22 -7.60
C GLU A 142 -0.70 4.12 -6.77
N THR A 143 -0.42 4.21 -5.49
CA THR A 143 -1.28 4.86 -4.49
C THR A 143 -1.54 6.34 -4.80
N ARG A 144 -0.56 7.06 -5.37
CA ARG A 144 -0.72 8.49 -5.71
C ARG A 144 -1.77 8.72 -6.78
N MET A 145 -1.88 7.80 -7.73
CA MET A 145 -2.92 7.85 -8.77
C MET A 145 -4.20 7.13 -8.36
N GLY A 146 -4.11 6.15 -7.47
CA GLY A 146 -5.20 5.24 -7.12
C GLY A 146 -5.36 4.13 -8.17
N LEU A 147 -4.27 3.72 -8.81
CA LEU A 147 -4.25 2.81 -9.96
C LEU A 147 -3.74 1.42 -9.57
N VAL A 148 -4.46 0.37 -9.96
CA VAL A 148 -4.03 -1.02 -9.80
C VAL A 148 -3.39 -1.53 -11.08
N ASN A 149 -2.20 -2.14 -10.97
CA ASN A 149 -1.52 -2.80 -12.05
C ASN A 149 -1.90 -4.28 -12.16
N PRO A 150 -1.88 -4.90 -13.35
CA PRO A 150 -2.25 -6.31 -13.58
C PRO A 150 -1.15 -7.26 -13.08
N MET A 151 -1.06 -7.39 -11.73
CA MET A 151 0.02 -8.09 -11.04
C MET A 151 0.17 -9.56 -11.49
N VAL A 152 -0.94 -10.26 -11.70
CA VAL A 152 -0.94 -11.68 -12.09
C VAL A 152 -0.38 -11.85 -13.50
N GLU A 153 -0.83 -11.02 -14.41
CA GLU A 153 -0.43 -11.07 -15.81
C GLU A 153 1.04 -10.68 -15.98
N ILE A 154 1.49 -9.61 -15.30
CA ILE A 154 2.90 -9.19 -15.29
C ILE A 154 3.78 -10.31 -14.72
N GLY A 155 3.40 -10.87 -13.58
CA GLY A 155 4.16 -11.94 -12.93
C GLY A 155 4.35 -13.15 -13.85
N ARG A 156 3.26 -13.61 -14.47
CA ARG A 156 3.30 -14.75 -15.41
C ARG A 156 4.13 -14.46 -16.65
N ALA A 157 4.01 -13.27 -17.23
CA ALA A 157 4.81 -12.87 -18.39
C ALA A 157 6.32 -12.89 -18.09
N CYS A 158 6.71 -12.44 -16.90
CA CYS A 158 8.09 -12.50 -16.43
C CYS A 158 8.53 -13.95 -16.14
N LYS A 159 7.70 -14.75 -15.48
CA LYS A 159 8.01 -16.15 -15.15
C LYS A 159 8.14 -17.04 -16.38
N ALA A 160 7.34 -16.82 -17.42
CA ALA A 160 7.45 -17.51 -18.70
C ALA A 160 8.85 -17.34 -19.35
N ARG A 161 9.57 -16.29 -18.96
CA ARG A 161 10.95 -15.99 -19.39
C ARG A 161 12.01 -16.35 -18.37
N GLY A 162 11.64 -17.04 -17.29
CA GLY A 162 12.54 -17.51 -16.24
C GLY A 162 13.07 -16.42 -15.29
N LEU A 163 12.42 -15.27 -15.22
CA LEU A 163 12.84 -14.17 -14.34
C LEU A 163 12.48 -14.45 -12.87
N MET A 164 13.29 -13.89 -11.96
CA MET A 164 12.88 -13.69 -10.58
C MET A 164 11.94 -12.48 -10.50
N VAL A 165 10.80 -12.60 -9.80
CA VAL A 165 9.76 -11.57 -9.80
C VAL A 165 9.48 -11.07 -8.41
N GLY A 166 9.58 -9.75 -8.23
CA GLY A 166 9.21 -9.05 -7.01
C GLY A 166 8.16 -7.98 -7.25
N ALA A 167 7.33 -7.72 -6.24
CA ALA A 167 6.33 -6.65 -6.30
C ALA A 167 6.21 -5.88 -4.98
N ASP A 168 6.05 -4.57 -5.09
CA ASP A 168 5.55 -3.71 -4.02
C ASP A 168 4.03 -3.88 -3.92
N VAL A 169 3.57 -4.53 -2.86
CA VAL A 169 2.16 -4.69 -2.51
C VAL A 169 1.81 -3.90 -1.24
N ILE A 170 2.60 -2.87 -0.90
CA ILE A 170 2.51 -2.14 0.38
C ILE A 170 1.11 -1.57 0.60
N SER A 171 0.50 -0.99 -0.39
CA SER A 171 -0.82 -0.37 -0.27
C SER A 171 -1.97 -1.30 -0.65
N SER A 172 -1.72 -2.34 -1.45
CA SER A 172 -2.75 -3.31 -1.86
C SER A 172 -2.93 -4.46 -0.87
N ALA A 173 -1.86 -4.92 -0.21
CA ALA A 173 -1.97 -5.99 0.78
C ALA A 173 -3.00 -5.64 1.88
N PHE A 174 -3.91 -6.59 2.15
CA PHE A 174 -5.01 -6.48 3.13
C PHE A 174 -6.11 -5.46 2.80
N ALA A 175 -5.95 -4.63 1.76
CA ALA A 175 -6.94 -3.65 1.32
C ALA A 175 -7.64 -4.02 0.01
N TYR A 176 -7.00 -4.83 -0.80
CA TYR A 176 -7.42 -5.23 -2.14
C TYR A 176 -7.13 -6.71 -2.37
N PRO A 177 -7.98 -7.45 -3.10
CA PRO A 177 -7.68 -8.84 -3.43
C PRO A 177 -6.41 -8.94 -4.27
N ILE A 178 -5.38 -9.58 -3.73
CA ILE A 178 -4.13 -9.90 -4.43
C ILE A 178 -3.85 -11.39 -4.32
N ASP A 179 -3.25 -11.98 -5.34
CA ASP A 179 -2.89 -13.39 -5.35
C ASP A 179 -1.41 -13.55 -5.75
N LEU A 180 -0.54 -13.64 -4.72
CA LEU A 180 0.91 -13.78 -4.92
C LEU A 180 1.27 -15.09 -5.62
N GLU A 181 0.46 -16.15 -5.39
CA GLU A 181 0.71 -17.47 -5.97
C GLU A 181 0.31 -17.52 -7.44
N ALA A 182 -0.84 -16.92 -7.80
CA ALA A 182 -1.26 -16.82 -9.20
C ALA A 182 -0.36 -15.88 -10.03
N ALA A 183 0.22 -14.85 -9.39
CA ALA A 183 1.23 -13.95 -9.97
C ALA A 183 2.64 -14.56 -9.96
N GLU A 184 2.80 -15.75 -9.38
CA GLU A 184 4.07 -16.46 -9.26
C GLU A 184 5.20 -15.61 -8.66
N LEU A 185 4.87 -14.68 -7.74
CA LEU A 185 5.87 -13.79 -7.13
C LEU A 185 6.87 -14.58 -6.28
N ASP A 186 8.13 -14.20 -6.37
CA ASP A 186 9.20 -14.68 -5.50
C ASP A 186 9.37 -13.82 -4.26
N LEU A 187 9.16 -12.51 -4.43
CA LEU A 187 9.23 -11.51 -3.38
C LEU A 187 8.01 -10.61 -3.43
N ALA A 188 7.36 -10.36 -2.30
CA ALA A 188 6.30 -9.35 -2.21
C ALA A 188 6.50 -8.50 -0.95
N VAL A 189 6.46 -7.18 -1.12
CA VAL A 189 6.77 -6.24 -0.04
C VAL A 189 5.52 -5.57 0.48
N THR A 190 5.36 -5.59 1.82
CA THR A 190 4.36 -4.76 2.51
C THR A 190 4.95 -4.10 3.75
N SER A 191 4.11 -3.42 4.54
CA SER A 191 4.53 -2.76 5.78
C SER A 191 3.42 -2.75 6.83
N SER A 192 3.82 -2.56 8.08
CA SER A 192 2.89 -2.47 9.20
C SER A 192 1.96 -1.24 9.15
N ALA A 193 2.36 -0.16 8.46
CA ALA A 193 1.71 1.15 8.49
C ALA A 193 0.51 1.32 7.55
N LYS A 194 0.00 0.24 6.95
CA LYS A 194 -1.07 0.27 5.94
C LYS A 194 -2.32 -0.50 6.41
N ALA A 195 -3.00 -1.17 5.50
CA ALA A 195 -4.26 -1.84 5.80
C ALA A 195 -4.17 -2.99 6.83
N VAL A 196 -2.97 -3.43 7.22
CA VAL A 196 -2.80 -4.32 8.38
C VAL A 196 -3.09 -3.63 9.72
N LEU A 197 -3.24 -2.30 9.73
CA LEU A 197 -3.66 -1.50 10.88
C LEU A 197 -2.67 -1.49 12.06
N ALA A 198 -1.37 -1.59 11.80
CA ALA A 198 -0.34 -1.45 12.83
C ALA A 198 0.45 -0.15 12.71
N ALA A 199 1.28 0.15 13.71
CA ALA A 199 2.12 1.34 13.73
C ALA A 199 3.23 1.27 12.67
N PRO A 200 3.67 2.41 12.10
CA PRO A 200 4.84 2.48 11.22
C PRO A 200 6.11 1.97 11.91
N GLY A 201 7.00 1.33 11.14
CA GLY A 201 8.32 0.94 11.61
C GLY A 201 8.71 -0.51 11.35
N LEU A 202 7.81 -1.32 10.78
CA LEU A 202 8.11 -2.68 10.33
C LEU A 202 7.88 -2.80 8.82
N GLY A 203 8.94 -3.19 8.09
CA GLY A 203 8.90 -3.64 6.71
C GLY A 203 8.75 -5.16 6.68
N ILE A 204 7.93 -5.68 5.78
CA ILE A 204 7.59 -7.09 5.71
C ILE A 204 7.80 -7.56 4.28
N VAL A 205 8.57 -8.64 4.10
CA VAL A 205 8.81 -9.25 2.80
C VAL A 205 8.29 -10.68 2.83
N TYR A 206 7.32 -10.99 2.00
CA TYR A 206 6.96 -12.38 1.71
C TYR A 206 7.96 -12.94 0.73
N VAL A 207 8.73 -13.91 1.16
CA VAL A 207 9.75 -14.58 0.35
C VAL A 207 9.28 -15.99 0.02
N ARG A 208 9.15 -16.30 -1.27
CA ARG A 208 8.89 -17.68 -1.70
C ARG A 208 10.09 -18.54 -1.37
N LEU A 209 9.91 -19.59 -0.59
CA LEU A 209 11.02 -20.43 -0.11
C LEU A 209 11.79 -21.10 -1.24
N ALA A 210 11.12 -21.43 -2.35
CA ALA A 210 11.74 -22.00 -3.54
C ALA A 210 12.71 -21.03 -4.25
N ALA A 211 12.59 -19.72 -4.03
CA ALA A 211 13.48 -18.71 -4.61
C ALA A 211 14.80 -18.56 -3.82
N LEU A 212 14.81 -18.94 -2.53
CA LEU A 212 15.96 -18.72 -1.64
C LEU A 212 17.28 -19.33 -2.16
N PRO A 213 17.33 -20.56 -2.68
CA PRO A 213 18.61 -21.13 -3.15
C PRO A 213 19.26 -20.30 -4.27
N ALA A 214 18.47 -19.80 -5.21
CA ALA A 214 18.97 -18.98 -6.32
C ALA A 214 19.43 -17.60 -5.82
N LEU A 215 18.65 -16.97 -4.94
CA LEU A 215 18.99 -15.68 -4.33
C LEU A 215 20.25 -15.77 -3.46
N GLU A 216 20.39 -16.85 -2.69
CA GLU A 216 21.56 -17.11 -1.85
C GLU A 216 22.82 -17.37 -2.69
N ALA A 217 22.71 -18.14 -3.77
CA ALA A 217 23.82 -18.42 -4.68
C ALA A 217 24.32 -17.17 -5.42
N ALA A 218 23.39 -16.24 -5.73
CA ALA A 218 23.68 -14.97 -6.38
C ALA A 218 23.94 -13.81 -5.41
N ARG A 219 24.02 -14.09 -4.11
CA ARG A 219 24.09 -13.06 -3.06
C ARG A 219 25.20 -12.04 -3.31
N SER A 220 24.83 -10.77 -3.29
CA SER A 220 25.76 -9.64 -3.27
C SER A 220 25.74 -8.98 -1.89
N GLU A 221 26.93 -8.76 -1.30
CA GLU A 221 27.05 -8.10 0.02
C GLU A 221 26.97 -6.59 -0.11
N ARG A 222 25.75 -6.06 -0.28
CA ARG A 222 25.50 -4.61 -0.45
C ARG A 222 25.10 -3.91 0.84
N SER A 223 24.29 -4.55 1.68
CA SER A 223 23.86 -4.01 2.96
C SER A 223 23.97 -5.03 4.06
N TYR A 224 24.58 -4.63 5.17
CA TYR A 224 24.62 -5.47 6.37
C TYR A 224 23.28 -5.49 7.11
N TYR A 225 22.58 -4.36 7.16
CA TYR A 225 21.33 -4.22 7.91
C TYR A 225 20.10 -4.65 7.10
N LEU A 226 19.97 -4.19 5.86
CA LEU A 226 18.84 -4.49 4.97
C LEU A 226 19.04 -5.79 4.18
N ASP A 227 19.60 -6.80 4.81
CA ASP A 227 19.84 -8.12 4.22
C ASP A 227 18.66 -9.04 4.52
N VAL A 228 17.67 -9.07 3.61
CA VAL A 228 16.47 -9.90 3.75
C VAL A 228 16.79 -11.40 3.76
N LEU A 229 17.84 -11.86 3.05
CA LEU A 229 18.20 -13.27 3.02
C LEU A 229 18.76 -13.74 4.36
N ALA A 230 19.60 -12.94 5.00
CA ALA A 230 20.09 -13.23 6.35
C ALA A 230 18.96 -13.14 7.40
N GLU A 231 17.98 -12.24 7.24
CA GLU A 231 16.77 -12.23 8.06
C GLU A 231 15.95 -13.50 7.86
N CYS A 232 15.72 -13.95 6.63
CA CYS A 232 15.03 -15.21 6.35
C CYS A 232 15.69 -16.39 7.05
N LYS A 233 17.02 -16.52 6.93
CA LYS A 233 17.78 -17.58 7.59
C LYS A 233 17.57 -17.57 9.11
N ARG A 234 17.70 -16.40 9.74
CA ARG A 234 17.55 -16.22 11.19
C ARG A 234 16.12 -16.50 11.67
N GLN A 235 15.15 -15.92 10.99
CA GLN A 235 13.75 -15.99 11.39
C GLN A 235 13.17 -17.39 11.22
N ARG A 236 13.57 -18.13 10.18
CA ARG A 236 13.20 -19.55 10.03
C ARG A 236 13.79 -20.46 11.11
N ALA A 237 15.04 -20.21 11.51
CA ALA A 237 15.73 -21.06 12.48
C ALA A 237 15.28 -20.77 13.92
N GLU A 238 14.95 -19.55 14.26
CA GLU A 238 14.86 -19.13 15.66
C GLU A 238 13.59 -18.32 15.99
N HIS A 239 12.71 -18.04 15.02
CA HIS A 239 11.53 -17.18 15.19
C HIS A 239 11.87 -15.84 15.86
N GLN A 240 12.94 -15.20 15.41
CA GLN A 240 13.37 -13.89 15.88
C GLN A 240 14.20 -13.16 14.83
N PRO A 241 14.16 -11.82 14.81
CA PRO A 241 15.01 -11.00 13.94
C PRO A 241 16.50 -11.05 14.37
N ARG A 242 17.37 -10.57 13.48
CA ARG A 242 18.84 -10.61 13.69
C ARG A 242 19.30 -9.68 14.81
N PHE A 243 18.76 -8.49 14.89
CA PHE A 243 19.23 -7.39 15.75
C PHE A 243 18.29 -7.10 16.90
N ALA A 244 18.64 -6.12 17.75
CA ALA A 244 17.74 -5.59 18.76
C ALA A 244 16.49 -4.97 18.11
N GLN A 245 15.34 -5.19 18.71
CA GLN A 245 14.05 -4.88 18.08
C GLN A 245 13.20 -3.97 18.97
N PRO A 246 12.39 -3.09 18.36
CA PRO A 246 11.36 -2.33 19.06
C PRO A 246 10.17 -3.23 19.36
N VAL A 247 10.23 -4.00 20.45
CA VAL A 247 9.22 -5.02 20.81
C VAL A 247 7.80 -4.44 20.80
N ALA A 248 7.63 -3.17 21.17
CA ALA A 248 6.33 -2.49 21.12
C ALA A 248 5.70 -2.49 19.71
N LEU A 249 6.49 -2.35 18.65
CA LEU A 249 5.97 -2.41 17.28
C LEU A 249 5.54 -3.82 16.88
N TYR A 250 6.25 -4.84 17.36
CA TYR A 250 5.85 -6.24 17.13
C TYR A 250 4.59 -6.58 17.91
N ALA A 251 4.45 -6.10 19.15
CA ALA A 251 3.22 -6.25 19.94
C ALA A 251 2.02 -5.56 19.24
N ALA A 252 2.23 -4.36 18.70
CA ALA A 252 1.24 -3.67 17.89
C ALA A 252 0.84 -4.47 16.63
N LEU A 253 1.80 -5.01 15.89
CA LEU A 253 1.54 -5.84 14.70
C LEU A 253 0.80 -7.13 15.06
N HIS A 254 1.18 -7.78 16.17
CA HIS A 254 0.48 -8.95 16.69
C HIS A 254 -0.99 -8.66 17.04
N ALA A 255 -1.23 -7.55 17.75
CA ALA A 255 -2.58 -7.12 18.07
C ALA A 255 -3.41 -6.79 16.82
N ALA A 256 -2.79 -6.17 15.81
CA ALA A 256 -3.42 -5.86 14.53
C ALA A 256 -3.77 -7.14 13.74
N CYS A 257 -2.87 -8.12 13.68
CA CYS A 257 -3.13 -9.43 13.09
C CYS A 257 -4.32 -10.14 13.76
N ARG A 258 -4.37 -10.15 15.08
CA ARG A 258 -5.49 -10.74 15.83
C ARG A 258 -6.80 -10.00 15.59
N HIS A 259 -6.77 -8.67 15.55
CA HIS A 259 -7.93 -7.85 15.21
C HIS A 259 -8.48 -8.21 13.81
N LEU A 260 -7.63 -8.23 12.78
CA LEU A 260 -8.04 -8.57 11.43
C LEU A 260 -8.53 -10.01 11.29
N ARG A 261 -7.95 -10.96 12.04
CA ARG A 261 -8.44 -12.34 12.09
C ARG A 261 -9.85 -12.41 12.69
N GLN A 262 -10.15 -11.62 13.72
CA GLN A 262 -11.49 -11.54 14.34
C GLN A 262 -12.52 -10.89 13.44
N VAL A 263 -12.16 -9.79 12.78
CA VAL A 263 -13.02 -9.08 11.82
C VAL A 263 -13.25 -9.91 10.54
N GLY A 264 -12.23 -10.65 10.12
CA GLY A 264 -12.18 -11.37 8.86
C GLY A 264 -11.72 -10.46 7.71
N ILE A 265 -10.70 -10.91 6.96
CA ILE A 265 -10.07 -10.09 5.90
C ILE A 265 -11.05 -9.69 4.79
N GLY A 266 -11.98 -10.57 4.42
CA GLY A 266 -13.03 -10.26 3.44
C GLY A 266 -13.95 -9.14 3.91
N ALA A 267 -14.37 -9.17 5.17
CA ALA A 267 -15.20 -8.12 5.76
C ALA A 267 -14.43 -6.79 5.87
N HIS A 268 -13.14 -6.84 6.21
CA HIS A 268 -12.27 -5.66 6.24
C HIS A 268 -12.16 -5.00 4.85
N MET A 269 -11.88 -5.77 3.79
CA MET A 269 -11.81 -5.25 2.42
C MET A 269 -13.17 -4.71 1.94
N ALA A 270 -14.26 -5.41 2.23
CA ALA A 270 -15.62 -4.97 1.89
C ALA A 270 -15.98 -3.64 2.58
N ARG A 271 -15.61 -3.47 3.86
CA ARG A 271 -15.77 -2.20 4.58
C ARG A 271 -15.03 -1.06 3.88
N ILE A 272 -13.75 -1.28 3.53
CA ILE A 272 -12.93 -0.27 2.84
C ILE A 272 -13.62 0.18 1.54
N GLN A 273 -14.07 -0.77 0.72
CA GLN A 273 -14.75 -0.49 -0.54
C GLN A 273 -16.09 0.23 -0.33
N THR A 274 -16.96 -0.29 0.55
CA THR A 274 -18.28 0.31 0.82
C THR A 274 -18.17 1.73 1.35
N GLN A 275 -17.23 1.99 2.23
CA GLN A 275 -16.99 3.34 2.75
C GLN A 275 -16.50 4.29 1.67
N MET A 276 -15.61 3.83 0.77
CA MET A 276 -15.15 4.63 -0.36
C MET A 276 -16.27 4.93 -1.36
N ASP A 277 -17.08 3.93 -1.72
CA ASP A 277 -18.22 4.11 -2.62
C ASP A 277 -19.22 5.15 -2.07
N ARG A 278 -19.51 5.08 -0.76
CA ARG A 278 -20.37 6.06 -0.06
C ARG A 278 -19.79 7.46 -0.10
N ILE A 279 -18.47 7.62 0.08
CA ILE A 279 -17.80 8.93 0.00
C ILE A 279 -17.84 9.46 -1.44
N ALA A 280 -17.57 8.62 -2.44
CA ALA A 280 -17.58 9.00 -3.85
C ALA A 280 -18.97 9.47 -4.30
N GLU A 281 -20.03 8.74 -3.93
CA GLU A 281 -21.42 9.11 -4.20
C GLU A 281 -21.78 10.48 -3.56
N HIS A 282 -21.36 10.69 -2.33
CA HIS A 282 -21.61 11.95 -1.62
C HIS A 282 -20.90 13.13 -2.28
N LEU A 283 -19.62 12.97 -2.62
CA LEU A 283 -18.78 13.99 -3.24
C LEU A 283 -19.24 14.38 -4.65
N ALA A 284 -19.84 13.46 -5.40
CA ALA A 284 -20.41 13.71 -6.72
C ALA A 284 -21.47 14.83 -6.70
N ARG A 285 -22.20 15.04 -5.59
CA ARG A 285 -23.17 16.12 -5.41
C ARG A 285 -22.53 17.52 -5.48
N TYR A 286 -21.23 17.61 -5.21
CA TYR A 286 -20.43 18.84 -5.25
C TYR A 286 -19.58 18.94 -6.52
N GLY A 287 -19.76 18.03 -7.50
CA GLY A 287 -18.95 17.97 -8.71
C GLY A 287 -17.52 17.46 -8.48
N CYS A 288 -17.26 16.89 -7.30
CA CYS A 288 -16.00 16.21 -7.04
C CYS A 288 -16.10 14.78 -7.60
N VAL A 289 -15.39 14.52 -8.68
CA VAL A 289 -15.40 13.20 -9.34
C VAL A 289 -14.01 12.55 -9.26
N PRO A 290 -13.94 11.20 -9.26
CA PRO A 290 -12.66 10.49 -9.33
C PRO A 290 -11.84 10.92 -10.55
N LEU A 291 -10.53 11.03 -10.37
CA LEU A 291 -9.59 11.39 -11.44
C LEU A 291 -9.51 10.29 -12.51
N LEU A 292 -9.49 9.04 -12.08
CA LEU A 292 -9.47 7.90 -12.98
C LEU A 292 -10.87 7.34 -13.25
N PRO A 293 -11.12 6.80 -14.43
CA PRO A 293 -12.37 6.09 -14.72
C PRO A 293 -12.49 4.81 -13.88
N ARG A 294 -13.73 4.37 -13.65
CA ARG A 294 -14.05 3.30 -12.68
C ARG A 294 -13.38 1.96 -12.99
N ASP A 295 -13.09 1.68 -14.24
CA ASP A 295 -12.42 0.45 -14.70
C ASP A 295 -10.93 0.38 -14.35
N ARG A 296 -10.33 1.51 -13.95
CA ARG A 296 -8.91 1.63 -13.57
C ARG A 296 -8.71 2.05 -12.11
N LEU A 297 -9.78 2.50 -11.47
CA LEU A 297 -9.75 3.07 -10.15
C LEU A 297 -9.74 1.97 -9.07
N SER A 298 -8.83 2.09 -8.10
CA SER A 298 -8.90 1.30 -6.88
C SER A 298 -9.75 2.00 -5.82
N TRP A 299 -10.35 1.22 -4.91
CA TRP A 299 -11.00 1.78 -3.71
C TRP A 299 -10.03 2.02 -2.53
N ILE A 300 -8.75 1.70 -2.70
CA ILE A 300 -7.72 1.87 -1.64
C ILE A 300 -7.47 3.34 -1.36
N ALA A 301 -7.31 4.13 -2.42
CA ALA A 301 -7.06 5.57 -2.36
C ALA A 301 -7.59 6.23 -3.63
N VAL A 302 -8.53 7.15 -3.48
CA VAL A 302 -9.21 7.81 -4.60
C VAL A 302 -8.85 9.29 -4.62
N ASN A 303 -8.37 9.76 -5.77
CA ASN A 303 -8.19 11.18 -6.04
C ASN A 303 -9.49 11.76 -6.59
N PHE A 304 -9.99 12.80 -5.96
CA PHE A 304 -11.19 13.53 -6.38
C PHE A 304 -10.81 14.91 -6.90
N SER A 305 -11.45 15.33 -7.99
CA SER A 305 -11.36 16.70 -8.48
C SER A 305 -11.98 17.69 -7.47
N LEU A 306 -11.47 18.91 -7.45
CA LEU A 306 -12.07 20.01 -6.68
C LEU A 306 -13.01 20.83 -7.57
N PRO A 307 -14.08 21.41 -7.00
CA PRO A 307 -14.93 22.35 -7.71
C PRO A 307 -14.12 23.53 -8.27
N PRO A 308 -14.56 24.18 -9.36
CA PRO A 308 -13.93 25.41 -9.84
C PRO A 308 -13.79 26.46 -8.75
N GLY A 309 -12.63 27.11 -8.68
CA GLY A 309 -12.35 28.17 -7.70
C GLY A 309 -11.88 27.69 -6.32
N LEU A 310 -11.75 26.38 -6.09
CA LEU A 310 -11.19 25.82 -4.85
C LEU A 310 -9.89 25.07 -5.15
N THR A 311 -8.89 25.24 -4.29
CA THR A 311 -7.62 24.53 -4.31
C THR A 311 -7.49 23.59 -3.12
N TYR A 312 -6.57 22.62 -3.20
CA TYR A 312 -6.29 21.74 -2.06
C TYR A 312 -5.74 22.54 -0.85
N SER A 313 -4.88 23.53 -1.10
CA SER A 313 -4.34 24.41 -0.06
C SER A 313 -5.41 25.20 0.70
N GLU A 314 -6.58 25.44 0.07
CA GLU A 314 -7.74 26.05 0.72
C GLU A 314 -8.66 25.02 1.38
N LEU A 315 -8.83 23.84 0.77
CA LEU A 315 -9.66 22.75 1.31
C LEU A 315 -9.06 22.17 2.59
N ALA A 316 -7.76 21.83 2.57
CA ALA A 316 -7.12 21.06 3.63
C ALA A 316 -7.25 21.70 5.03
N PRO A 317 -6.96 23.01 5.23
CA PRO A 317 -7.13 23.63 6.54
C PRO A 317 -8.60 23.71 6.99
N ARG A 318 -9.57 23.85 6.07
CA ARG A 318 -11.00 23.84 6.40
C ARG A 318 -11.43 22.45 6.88
N MET A 319 -11.03 21.39 6.18
CA MET A 319 -11.32 20.01 6.61
C MET A 319 -10.64 19.66 7.93
N GLN A 320 -9.41 20.17 8.14
CA GLN A 320 -8.70 19.99 9.40
C GLN A 320 -9.36 20.70 10.58
N ALA A 321 -9.94 21.88 10.35
CA ALA A 321 -10.75 22.58 11.35
C ALA A 321 -12.02 21.79 11.71
N GLU A 322 -12.59 21.03 10.77
CA GLU A 322 -13.69 20.11 10.98
C GLU A 322 -13.28 18.78 11.64
N GLY A 323 -11.99 18.59 11.91
CA GLY A 323 -11.45 17.40 12.58
C GLY A 323 -11.04 16.26 11.64
N PHE A 324 -10.86 16.52 10.33
CA PHE A 324 -10.49 15.50 9.34
C PHE A 324 -9.24 15.86 8.56
N PHE A 325 -8.34 14.89 8.39
CA PHE A 325 -7.14 15.06 7.60
C PHE A 325 -7.25 14.28 6.29
N LEU A 326 -7.12 15.00 5.17
CA LEU A 326 -7.09 14.48 3.81
C LEU A 326 -5.68 14.68 3.23
N LEU A 327 -5.30 13.87 2.26
CA LEU A 327 -4.02 14.02 1.59
C LEU A 327 -4.17 14.83 0.29
N TYR A 328 -3.13 15.57 -0.10
CA TYR A 328 -3.07 16.08 -1.46
C TYR A 328 -2.99 14.89 -2.44
N GLY A 329 -3.62 15.05 -3.59
CA GLY A 329 -3.68 14.00 -4.62
C GLY A 329 -2.36 13.87 -5.40
N VAL A 330 -2.43 14.18 -6.70
CA VAL A 330 -1.25 14.16 -7.57
C VAL A 330 -0.28 15.27 -7.19
N PRO A 331 1.02 14.98 -6.98
CA PRO A 331 2.01 15.98 -6.63
C PRO A 331 2.04 17.16 -7.60
N GLY A 332 2.06 18.38 -7.06
CA GLY A 332 2.07 19.61 -7.85
C GLY A 332 0.71 19.99 -8.48
N ASN A 333 -0.34 19.22 -8.22
CA ASN A 333 -1.69 19.51 -8.73
C ASN A 333 -2.64 19.91 -7.59
N GLU A 334 -2.92 21.21 -7.46
CA GLU A 334 -3.80 21.79 -6.46
C GLU A 334 -5.30 21.55 -6.74
N ARG A 335 -5.64 20.90 -7.86
CA ARG A 335 -7.03 20.69 -8.30
C ARG A 335 -7.62 19.36 -7.82
N HIS A 336 -6.86 18.58 -7.06
CA HIS A 336 -7.28 17.28 -6.56
C HIS A 336 -6.93 17.11 -5.08
N PHE A 337 -7.73 16.29 -4.40
CA PHE A 337 -7.42 15.77 -3.06
C PHE A 337 -7.62 14.25 -3.04
N GLN A 338 -6.97 13.59 -2.12
CA GLN A 338 -7.03 12.14 -1.99
C GLN A 338 -7.73 11.73 -0.69
N VAL A 339 -8.61 10.73 -0.80
CA VAL A 339 -9.27 10.08 0.33
C VAL A 339 -8.90 8.60 0.34
N SER A 340 -8.72 8.04 1.51
CA SER A 340 -8.53 6.60 1.72
C SER A 340 -9.25 6.14 2.99
N THR A 341 -9.83 4.96 2.93
CA THR A 341 -10.61 4.36 4.02
C THR A 341 -9.95 3.09 4.59
N ILE A 342 -8.66 2.86 4.28
CA ILE A 342 -7.94 1.66 4.72
C ILE A 342 -7.60 1.64 6.22
N GLY A 343 -7.73 2.77 6.93
CA GLY A 343 -7.55 2.84 8.38
C GLY A 343 -8.69 2.21 9.18
N ASP A 344 -8.55 2.21 10.51
CA ASP A 344 -9.60 1.82 11.43
C ASP A 344 -10.65 2.94 11.55
N LEU A 345 -11.60 2.94 10.63
CA LEU A 345 -12.63 3.97 10.48
C LEU A 345 -14.01 3.35 10.68
N SER A 346 -14.80 3.95 11.58
CA SER A 346 -16.20 3.60 11.80
C SER A 346 -17.13 4.26 10.77
N ASP A 347 -18.35 3.79 10.68
CA ASP A 347 -19.40 4.45 9.88
C ASP A 347 -19.75 5.84 10.41
N ASP A 348 -19.59 6.09 11.72
CA ASP A 348 -19.74 7.41 12.32
C ASP A 348 -18.62 8.37 11.89
N ASP A 349 -17.37 7.88 11.80
CA ASP A 349 -16.24 8.66 11.27
C ASP A 349 -16.52 9.08 9.82
N VAL A 350 -16.97 8.14 8.98
CA VAL A 350 -17.37 8.43 7.60
C VAL A 350 -18.54 9.42 7.56
N GLY A 351 -19.60 9.19 8.35
CA GLY A 351 -20.73 10.12 8.46
C GLY A 351 -20.30 11.53 8.90
N GLY A 352 -19.34 11.62 9.82
CA GLY A 352 -18.72 12.89 10.24
C GLY A 352 -17.99 13.59 9.09
N LEU A 353 -17.17 12.84 8.33
CA LEU A 353 -16.49 13.35 7.14
C LEU A 353 -17.47 13.91 6.10
N LEU A 354 -18.56 13.18 5.82
CA LEU A 354 -19.56 13.62 4.84
C LEU A 354 -20.21 14.92 5.26
N ARG A 355 -20.59 15.08 6.54
CA ARG A 355 -21.12 16.33 7.09
C ARG A 355 -20.09 17.47 7.04
N ALA A 356 -18.81 17.19 7.21
CA ALA A 356 -17.75 18.17 7.06
C ALA A 356 -17.65 18.65 5.60
N PHE A 357 -17.73 17.76 4.63
CA PHE A 357 -17.81 18.13 3.21
C PHE A 357 -19.03 18.99 2.91
N ASP A 358 -20.20 18.68 3.49
CA ASP A 358 -21.41 19.51 3.32
C ASP A 358 -21.16 20.96 3.79
N ARG A 359 -20.49 21.15 4.93
CA ARG A 359 -20.17 22.50 5.47
C ARG A 359 -19.12 23.24 4.66
N VAL A 360 -18.12 22.52 4.14
CA VAL A 360 -16.96 23.14 3.46
C VAL A 360 -17.23 23.37 1.98
N LEU A 361 -17.85 22.41 1.28
CA LEU A 361 -18.09 22.46 -0.16
C LEU A 361 -19.44 23.13 -0.53
N GLY A 362 -20.46 22.99 0.32
CA GLY A 362 -21.79 23.53 0.06
C GLY A 362 -21.79 25.03 -0.29
N PRO A 363 -21.12 25.90 0.48
CA PRO A 363 -21.03 27.33 0.17
C PRO A 363 -20.30 27.61 -1.16
N VAL A 364 -19.25 26.84 -1.50
CA VAL A 364 -18.45 27.03 -2.72
C VAL A 364 -19.28 26.76 -3.96
N VAL A 365 -20.03 25.64 -3.97
CA VAL A 365 -20.86 25.25 -5.12
C VAL A 365 -22.07 26.19 -5.29
N SER A 366 -22.63 26.73 -4.19
CA SER A 366 -23.73 27.69 -4.24
C SER A 366 -23.32 29.01 -4.91
N ILE A 367 -22.07 29.43 -4.79
CA ILE A 367 -21.53 30.65 -5.40
C ILE A 367 -21.28 30.47 -6.91
N THR A 368 -20.94 29.25 -7.34
CA THR A 368 -20.56 28.96 -8.73
C THR A 368 -21.73 28.59 -9.63
N ARG A 369 -22.92 28.30 -9.10
CA ARG A 369 -24.14 28.12 -9.89
C ARG A 369 -24.70 29.51 -10.32
N PRO A 370 -24.78 29.83 -11.63
CA PRO A 370 -25.42 31.04 -12.07
C PRO A 370 -26.91 31.01 -11.69
N ALA A 371 -27.44 32.16 -11.29
CA ALA A 371 -28.84 32.36 -10.84
C ALA A 371 -29.93 32.08 -11.90
N SER A 372 -29.58 31.52 -13.07
CA SER A 372 -30.47 31.32 -14.20
C SER A 372 -31.37 30.08 -14.17
N GLU A 373 -31.16 29.13 -13.24
CA GLU A 373 -32.01 27.92 -13.17
C GLU A 373 -33.16 27.99 -12.13
N ALA A 374 -33.26 29.09 -11.39
CA ALA A 374 -34.32 29.25 -10.35
C ALA A 374 -35.63 29.90 -10.87
N GLN A 375 -35.73 30.28 -12.14
CA GLN A 375 -36.88 31.05 -12.65
C GLN A 375 -37.84 30.29 -13.59
N HIS A 376 -37.77 28.98 -13.71
CA HIS A 376 -38.71 28.21 -14.56
C HIS A 376 -39.63 27.27 -13.78
N ARG A 377 -40.04 27.63 -12.56
CA ARG A 377 -41.18 27.00 -11.87
C ARG A 377 -42.11 28.07 -11.32
N GLY A 378 -42.89 28.64 -12.17
CA GLY A 378 -43.97 29.55 -11.78
C GLY A 378 -44.54 30.16 -13.04
N ASP A 379 -45.83 29.89 -13.23
CA ASP A 379 -46.77 30.42 -14.18
C ASP A 379 -47.04 29.61 -15.46
N SER A 380 -48.04 28.79 -15.32
CA SER A 380 -49.04 28.58 -16.41
C SER A 380 -50.42 28.50 -15.79
N PRO A 381 -51.40 29.21 -16.37
CA PRO A 381 -52.72 29.46 -15.82
C PRO A 381 -53.62 28.22 -15.80
#